data_183c7a1945ebbd7ac14a8e558293f5b9
#
_entry.id   183c7a1945ebbd7ac14a8e558293f5b9
#
_cell.length_a   1.000
_cell.length_b   1.000
_cell.length_c   1.000
_cell.angle_alpha   90.00
_cell.angle_beta   90.00
_cell.angle_gamma   90.00
#
_symmetry.space_group_name_H-M   'P 1'
#
loop_
_entity.id
_entity.type
_entity.pdbx_description
1 polymer ?
#
loop_
_entity_poly.entity_id
_entity_poly.type
_entity_poly.pdbx_seq_one_letter_code
_entity_poly.pdbx_strand_id
1 'polypeptide(L)'
;MASSAVASWGTRRLGAVGLMLAVLAGVLLPGLHPAPAHAGVDDFSFESLDVEYQLGRAEDGTSTLTVVETFVALFPDFDQNRGMRRIIPDSYQGAPLHPELVSITDETGAPRAAETESEDGFYSMTSRADDYVHGRQTYVFTYTLQNVTRYFADTGVDEFYWNVNGVHWPQPFGRITARVTMPGDLTDARTGAQSCYVGSQGSTQTCPIADADGAVVASVENVQPYQTLTIAIGFEPDTFVPFDPDFLASPWGWLQGGVAVLGLGTAVVLAAVMRRRHLRDKPGRPVIIAEYTPPRGIDALESAVLLGHTTKAIPAEVLEQAVVGSIRIEEGPRKWFGGTKLKAVLVDPSLADGDG
;
A
#
# COMPACT_ATOMS: atom_id res chain seq x y z
N MET A 1 -51.97 -76.80 2.62
CA MET A 1 -52.52 -76.11 1.42
C MET A 1 -51.59 -74.98 1.02
N ALA A 2 -51.12 -75.02 -0.20
CA ALA A 2 -50.41 -74.00 -0.98
C ALA A 2 -49.12 -73.43 -0.37
N SER A 3 -47.94 -73.88 -0.64
CA SER A 3 -47.14 -73.81 -1.88
C SER A 3 -46.91 -72.39 -2.38
N SER A 4 -45.71 -71.90 -2.34
CA SER A 4 -45.09 -71.18 -3.43
C SER A 4 -43.59 -71.09 -3.30
N ALA A 5 -42.95 -71.70 -4.25
CA ALA A 5 -41.53 -71.55 -4.55
C ALA A 5 -41.29 -70.13 -5.16
N VAL A 6 -40.33 -69.43 -4.68
CA VAL A 6 -39.79 -68.26 -5.42
C VAL A 6 -38.27 -68.44 -5.53
N ALA A 7 -37.90 -68.43 -6.74
CA ALA A 7 -36.69 -68.71 -7.43
C ALA A 7 -35.41 -68.00 -6.90
N SER A 8 -34.36 -68.83 -6.82
CA SER A 8 -32.94 -68.48 -6.69
C SER A 8 -32.33 -67.96 -7.98
N TRP A 9 -32.51 -66.68 -8.33
CA TRP A 9 -31.88 -66.09 -9.54
C TRP A 9 -31.16 -64.75 -9.30
N GLY A 10 -30.82 -64.41 -8.03
CA GLY A 10 -30.25 -63.10 -7.68
C GLY A 10 -28.77 -63.06 -7.36
N THR A 11 -28.14 -64.18 -7.04
CA THR A 11 -26.80 -64.16 -6.39
C THR A 11 -25.60 -64.30 -7.30
N ARG A 12 -25.76 -64.58 -8.60
CA ARG A 12 -24.64 -64.73 -9.54
C ARG A 12 -24.24 -63.46 -10.28
N ARG A 13 -25.11 -62.45 -10.31
CA ARG A 13 -24.77 -61.13 -11.00
C ARG A 13 -24.14 -60.10 -10.07
N LEU A 14 -24.27 -60.23 -8.76
CA LEU A 14 -23.67 -59.31 -7.80
C LEU A 14 -22.15 -59.55 -7.61
N GLY A 15 -21.68 -60.79 -7.81
CA GLY A 15 -20.25 -61.09 -7.70
C GLY A 15 -19.40 -60.51 -8.85
N ALA A 16 -19.95 -60.50 -10.06
CA ALA A 16 -19.22 -59.97 -11.24
C ALA A 16 -19.13 -58.44 -11.25
N VAL A 17 -20.15 -57.73 -10.74
CA VAL A 17 -20.15 -56.28 -10.65
C VAL A 17 -19.25 -55.78 -9.50
N GLY A 18 -19.23 -56.54 -8.37
CA GLY A 18 -18.32 -56.25 -7.26
C GLY A 18 -16.84 -56.41 -7.60
N LEU A 19 -16.50 -57.46 -8.40
CA LEU A 19 -15.13 -57.65 -8.86
C LEU A 19 -14.69 -56.65 -9.90
N MET A 20 -15.58 -56.17 -10.78
CA MET A 20 -15.28 -55.17 -11.78
C MET A 20 -15.11 -53.77 -11.15
N LEU A 21 -15.87 -53.41 -10.11
CA LEU A 21 -15.71 -52.21 -9.34
C LEU A 21 -14.42 -52.19 -8.49
N ALA A 22 -14.02 -53.34 -7.93
CA ALA A 22 -12.76 -53.46 -7.20
C ALA A 22 -11.52 -53.35 -8.10
N VAL A 23 -11.59 -53.85 -9.34
CA VAL A 23 -10.54 -53.71 -10.34
C VAL A 23 -10.48 -52.28 -10.90
N LEU A 24 -11.63 -51.62 -11.10
CA LEU A 24 -11.66 -50.20 -11.50
C LEU A 24 -11.15 -49.27 -10.38
N ALA A 25 -11.43 -49.54 -9.11
CA ALA A 25 -10.90 -48.78 -7.98
C ALA A 25 -9.37 -48.96 -7.81
N GLY A 26 -8.82 -50.14 -8.17
CA GLY A 26 -7.38 -50.39 -8.15
C GLY A 26 -6.60 -49.75 -9.30
N VAL A 27 -7.26 -49.43 -10.43
CA VAL A 27 -6.64 -48.78 -11.60
C VAL A 27 -6.76 -47.26 -11.54
N LEU A 28 -7.70 -46.71 -10.76
CA LEU A 28 -7.92 -45.28 -10.56
C LEU A 28 -7.16 -44.66 -9.38
N LEU A 29 -6.25 -45.42 -8.74
CA LEU A 29 -5.28 -44.89 -7.78
C LEU A 29 -3.84 -44.99 -8.35
N PRO A 30 -3.51 -44.28 -9.46
CA PRO A 30 -2.11 -44.09 -9.82
C PRO A 30 -1.58 -42.95 -8.96
N GLY A 31 -0.79 -43.29 -7.94
CA GLY A 31 0.20 -42.37 -7.45
C GLY A 31 -0.28 -41.26 -6.53
N LEU A 32 -0.88 -41.56 -5.39
CA LEU A 32 -0.59 -40.82 -4.17
C LEU A 32 0.86 -41.15 -3.77
N HIS A 33 1.81 -40.86 -4.62
CA HIS A 33 3.18 -40.63 -4.18
C HIS A 33 3.08 -39.34 -3.35
N PRO A 34 3.46 -39.36 -2.03
CA PRO A 34 3.65 -38.12 -1.32
C PRO A 34 4.62 -37.32 -2.19
N ALA A 35 4.17 -36.15 -2.67
CA ALA A 35 5.10 -35.21 -3.31
C ALA A 35 6.27 -35.06 -2.32
N PRO A 36 7.53 -35.14 -2.75
CA PRO A 36 8.64 -34.86 -1.88
C PRO A 36 8.33 -33.49 -1.26
N ALA A 37 8.25 -33.43 0.06
CA ALA A 37 8.21 -32.18 0.77
C ALA A 37 9.51 -31.47 0.39
N HIS A 38 9.43 -30.51 -0.53
CA HIS A 38 10.56 -29.62 -0.78
C HIS A 38 10.69 -28.80 0.51
N ALA A 39 11.74 -29.07 1.27
CA ALA A 39 12.15 -28.22 2.37
C ALA A 39 12.31 -26.80 1.80
N GLY A 40 11.47 -25.87 2.27
CA GLY A 40 11.51 -24.47 1.85
C GLY A 40 12.57 -23.71 2.65
N VAL A 41 12.96 -22.52 2.21
CA VAL A 41 13.91 -21.65 2.92
C VAL A 41 13.48 -21.31 4.36
N ASP A 42 12.24 -21.62 4.72
CA ASP A 42 11.67 -21.43 6.05
C ASP A 42 11.81 -22.64 6.97
N ASP A 43 12.33 -23.79 6.49
CA ASP A 43 12.44 -25.03 7.26
C ASP A 43 13.70 -25.05 8.15
N PHE A 44 13.77 -24.12 9.09
CA PHE A 44 14.76 -24.07 10.15
C PHE A 44 14.09 -23.64 11.46
N SER A 45 14.81 -23.61 12.57
CA SER A 45 14.28 -23.16 13.85
C SER A 45 15.28 -22.27 14.58
N PHE A 46 14.79 -21.57 15.61
CA PHE A 46 15.67 -20.83 16.51
C PHE A 46 15.81 -21.60 17.84
N GLU A 47 17.06 -21.84 18.26
CA GLU A 47 17.35 -22.33 19.60
C GLU A 47 16.99 -21.27 20.63
N SER A 48 17.43 -20.02 20.39
CA SER A 48 17.07 -18.88 21.24
C SER A 48 17.07 -17.55 20.45
N LEU A 49 16.34 -16.61 21.05
CA LEU A 49 16.43 -15.17 20.76
C LEU A 49 16.61 -14.45 22.11
N ASP A 50 17.74 -13.84 22.31
CA ASP A 50 18.00 -13.00 23.46
C ASP A 50 18.10 -11.53 23.00
N VAL A 51 17.23 -10.65 23.57
CA VAL A 51 17.12 -9.26 23.16
C VAL A 51 17.43 -8.33 24.33
N GLU A 52 18.39 -7.44 24.10
CA GLU A 52 18.71 -6.34 24.98
C GLU A 52 18.13 -5.04 24.38
N TYR A 53 17.22 -4.42 25.12
CA TYR A 53 16.65 -3.10 24.82
C TYR A 53 17.27 -2.06 25.74
N GLN A 54 17.78 -0.99 25.16
CA GLN A 54 18.15 0.20 25.91
C GLN A 54 17.16 1.32 25.53
N LEU A 55 16.14 1.50 26.37
CA LEU A 55 15.16 2.56 26.22
C LEU A 55 15.76 3.88 26.71
N GLY A 56 15.61 4.92 25.90
CA GLY A 56 16.08 6.26 26.18
C GLY A 56 15.07 7.33 25.80
N ARG A 57 15.45 8.58 26.04
CA ARG A 57 14.70 9.77 25.68
C ARG A 57 15.66 10.80 25.11
N ALA A 58 15.38 11.31 23.90
CA ALA A 58 16.14 12.39 23.28
C ALA A 58 15.91 13.73 23.97
N GLU A 59 16.70 14.75 23.65
CA GLU A 59 16.59 16.09 24.23
C GLU A 59 15.24 16.76 23.94
N ASP A 60 14.61 16.42 22.81
CA ASP A 60 13.26 16.90 22.43
C ASP A 60 12.11 16.11 23.09
N GLY A 61 12.43 15.10 23.92
CA GLY A 61 11.46 14.27 24.61
C GLY A 61 11.04 13.01 23.81
N THR A 62 11.48 12.85 22.58
CA THR A 62 11.17 11.66 21.75
C THR A 62 11.75 10.40 22.38
N SER A 63 10.97 9.32 22.44
CA SER A 63 11.48 8.02 22.89
C SER A 63 12.46 7.43 21.88
N THR A 64 13.57 6.88 22.38
CA THR A 64 14.61 6.22 21.59
C THR A 64 14.85 4.81 22.09
N LEU A 65 15.26 3.91 21.20
CA LEU A 65 15.55 2.53 21.54
C LEU A 65 16.79 2.07 20.81
N THR A 66 17.79 1.59 21.56
CA THR A 66 18.87 0.78 20.98
C THR A 66 18.55 -0.67 21.24
N VAL A 67 18.61 -1.48 20.19
CA VAL A 67 18.27 -2.90 20.22
C VAL A 67 19.47 -3.74 19.85
N VAL A 68 19.73 -4.78 20.65
CA VAL A 68 20.68 -5.85 20.32
C VAL A 68 19.93 -7.17 20.37
N GLU A 69 19.68 -7.76 19.21
CA GLU A 69 19.01 -9.06 19.07
C GLU A 69 20.05 -10.15 18.77
N THR A 70 20.18 -11.13 19.63
CA THR A 70 21.04 -12.30 19.43
C THR A 70 20.18 -13.50 19.06
N PHE A 71 20.15 -13.84 17.79
CA PHE A 71 19.49 -15.03 17.26
C PHE A 71 20.48 -16.20 17.22
N VAL A 72 20.08 -17.33 17.75
CA VAL A 72 20.75 -18.62 17.55
C VAL A 72 19.87 -19.47 16.65
N ALA A 73 20.20 -19.52 15.36
CA ALA A 73 19.43 -20.28 14.35
C ALA A 73 20.02 -21.67 14.15
N LEU A 74 19.17 -22.66 13.94
CA LEU A 74 19.50 -24.06 13.65
C LEU A 74 19.10 -24.38 12.22
N PHE A 75 20.02 -24.27 11.29
CA PHE A 75 19.81 -24.58 9.87
C PHE A 75 20.01 -26.08 9.62
N PRO A 76 19.31 -26.64 8.60
CA PRO A 76 19.51 -28.03 8.20
C PRO A 76 20.91 -28.29 7.61
N ASP A 77 21.32 -29.56 7.58
CA ASP A 77 22.64 -29.96 7.06
C ASP A 77 22.73 -30.02 5.52
N PHE A 78 21.68 -29.57 4.81
CA PHE A 78 21.66 -29.49 3.36
C PHE A 78 21.55 -28.05 2.86
N ASP A 79 22.01 -27.82 1.62
CA ASP A 79 22.05 -26.51 1.00
C ASP A 79 20.66 -25.90 0.84
N GLN A 80 20.32 -24.90 1.66
CA GLN A 80 19.01 -24.25 1.69
C GLN A 80 19.16 -22.75 1.89
N ASN A 81 19.73 -22.32 3.00
CA ASN A 81 19.83 -20.92 3.40
C ASN A 81 21.25 -20.39 3.23
N ARG A 82 21.36 -19.10 2.86
CA ARG A 82 22.64 -18.38 2.84
C ARG A 82 22.74 -17.34 3.96
N GLY A 83 21.91 -17.44 4.98
CA GLY A 83 21.84 -16.50 6.10
C GLY A 83 20.42 -16.28 6.57
N MET A 84 20.16 -15.15 7.22
CA MET A 84 18.84 -14.80 7.70
C MET A 84 18.49 -13.33 7.43
N ARG A 85 17.19 -13.04 7.42
CA ARG A 85 16.63 -11.70 7.31
C ARG A 85 15.79 -11.39 8.54
N ARG A 86 16.03 -10.23 9.16
CA ARG A 86 15.18 -9.64 10.19
C ARG A 86 14.34 -8.54 9.58
N ILE A 87 13.02 -8.61 9.75
CA ILE A 87 12.08 -7.61 9.25
C ILE A 87 11.38 -6.98 10.46
N ILE A 88 11.37 -5.64 10.51
CA ILE A 88 10.67 -4.85 11.52
C ILE A 88 9.77 -3.84 10.84
N PRO A 89 8.66 -3.38 11.45
CA PRO A 89 7.87 -2.28 10.91
C PRO A 89 8.69 -0.99 10.89
N ASP A 90 8.45 -0.13 9.90
CA ASP A 90 9.06 1.21 9.84
C ASP A 90 8.25 2.25 10.61
N SER A 91 7.04 1.89 11.05
CA SER A 91 6.14 2.75 11.82
C SER A 91 5.39 1.96 12.89
N TYR A 92 5.04 2.65 13.98
CA TYR A 92 4.24 2.10 15.07
C TYR A 92 3.08 3.04 15.38
N GLN A 93 1.85 2.56 15.18
CA GLN A 93 0.61 3.35 15.39
C GLN A 93 0.65 4.74 14.72
N GLY A 94 1.17 4.81 13.50
CA GLY A 94 1.27 6.04 12.70
C GLY A 94 2.49 6.91 12.99
N ALA A 95 3.32 6.57 13.99
CA ALA A 95 4.61 7.25 14.20
C ALA A 95 5.73 6.53 13.46
N PRO A 96 6.59 7.24 12.73
CA PRO A 96 7.76 6.67 12.07
C PRO A 96 8.77 6.20 13.12
N LEU A 97 9.22 4.95 12.99
CA LEU A 97 10.21 4.36 13.90
C LEU A 97 11.66 4.74 13.55
N HIS A 98 11.92 5.27 12.34
CA HIS A 98 13.25 5.62 11.86
C HIS A 98 14.29 4.52 12.13
N PRO A 99 14.07 3.28 11.65
CA PRO A 99 15.01 2.20 11.90
C PRO A 99 16.34 2.43 11.21
N GLU A 100 17.43 2.22 11.94
CA GLU A 100 18.79 2.36 11.42
C GLU A 100 19.64 1.18 11.89
N LEU A 101 20.17 0.39 10.95
CA LEU A 101 21.07 -0.72 11.24
C LEU A 101 22.45 -0.18 11.64
N VAL A 102 22.94 -0.59 12.80
CA VAL A 102 24.30 -0.29 13.27
C VAL A 102 25.29 -1.38 12.82
N SER A 103 24.93 -2.66 13.07
CA SER A 103 25.81 -3.78 12.69
C SER A 103 25.06 -5.10 12.66
N ILE A 104 25.60 -6.06 11.89
CA ILE A 104 25.30 -7.49 12.02
C ILE A 104 26.62 -8.20 12.29
N THR A 105 26.70 -8.96 13.40
CA THR A 105 27.91 -9.69 13.78
C THR A 105 27.59 -11.14 14.12
N ASP A 106 28.62 -11.97 14.28
CA ASP A 106 28.51 -13.29 14.88
C ASP A 106 28.67 -13.23 16.42
N GLU A 107 28.70 -14.38 17.09
CA GLU A 107 28.87 -14.53 18.54
C GLU A 107 30.23 -14.02 19.06
N THR A 108 31.22 -13.87 18.19
CA THR A 108 32.57 -13.36 18.57
C THR A 108 32.69 -11.85 18.35
N GLY A 109 31.63 -11.23 17.76
CA GLY A 109 31.63 -9.82 17.34
C GLY A 109 32.27 -9.60 15.96
N ALA A 110 32.62 -10.66 15.22
CA ALA A 110 33.12 -10.51 13.86
C ALA A 110 31.98 -10.07 12.92
N PRO A 111 32.23 -9.09 12.03
CA PRO A 111 31.19 -8.54 11.17
C PRO A 111 30.70 -9.58 10.15
N ARG A 112 29.38 -9.63 9.95
CA ARG A 112 28.71 -10.36 8.85
C ARG A 112 28.32 -9.39 7.74
N ALA A 113 28.15 -9.91 6.53
CA ALA A 113 27.57 -9.12 5.44
C ALA A 113 26.20 -8.56 5.85
N ALA A 114 25.93 -7.30 5.52
CA ALA A 114 24.73 -6.60 5.93
C ALA A 114 24.15 -5.82 4.75
N GLU A 115 22.87 -6.08 4.44
CA GLU A 115 22.08 -5.36 3.44
C GLU A 115 20.80 -4.86 4.12
N THR A 116 20.33 -3.67 3.75
CA THR A 116 19.08 -3.10 4.27
C THR A 116 18.18 -2.67 3.13
N GLU A 117 16.87 -2.80 3.33
CA GLU A 117 15.85 -2.40 2.37
C GLU A 117 14.62 -1.88 3.12
N SER A 118 14.00 -0.80 2.62
CA SER A 118 12.73 -0.28 3.13
C SER A 118 11.68 -0.40 2.03
N GLU A 119 10.68 -1.23 2.26
CA GLU A 119 9.60 -1.48 1.31
C GLU A 119 8.30 -1.80 2.05
N ASP A 120 7.17 -1.33 1.52
CA ASP A 120 5.81 -1.65 1.99
C ASP A 120 5.56 -1.45 3.50
N GLY A 121 6.20 -0.45 4.11
CA GLY A 121 6.04 -0.16 5.54
C GLY A 121 6.89 -1.02 6.47
N PHE A 122 7.90 -1.70 5.91
CA PHE A 122 8.84 -2.52 6.65
C PHE A 122 10.29 -2.15 6.34
N TYR A 123 11.13 -2.33 7.35
CA TYR A 123 12.58 -2.25 7.24
C TYR A 123 13.18 -3.63 7.42
N SER A 124 13.92 -4.10 6.43
CA SER A 124 14.57 -5.40 6.45
C SER A 124 16.09 -5.26 6.60
N MET A 125 16.65 -6.12 7.44
CA MET A 125 18.07 -6.26 7.69
C MET A 125 18.47 -7.69 7.33
N THR A 126 19.30 -7.85 6.31
CA THR A 126 19.68 -9.17 5.77
C THR A 126 21.16 -9.41 5.96
N SER A 127 21.49 -10.54 6.58
CA SER A 127 22.86 -11.08 6.57
C SER A 127 22.92 -12.23 5.59
N ARG A 128 23.65 -12.07 4.50
CA ARG A 128 23.79 -13.06 3.42
C ARG A 128 25.26 -13.46 3.24
N ALA A 129 25.55 -14.75 3.39
CA ALA A 129 26.85 -15.34 3.09
C ALA A 129 26.94 -15.73 1.60
N ASP A 130 28.18 -15.85 1.08
CA ASP A 130 28.44 -16.33 -0.27
C ASP A 130 28.07 -17.81 -0.42
N ASP A 131 28.33 -18.63 0.64
CA ASP A 131 28.02 -20.03 0.69
C ASP A 131 26.75 -20.32 1.50
N TYR A 132 26.21 -21.54 1.38
CA TYR A 132 25.13 -22.02 2.23
C TYR A 132 25.57 -22.17 3.69
N VAL A 133 24.67 -21.83 4.61
CA VAL A 133 24.91 -21.95 6.05
C VAL A 133 24.20 -23.19 6.59
N HIS A 134 24.87 -23.92 7.48
CA HIS A 134 24.38 -25.16 8.07
C HIS A 134 24.55 -25.16 9.59
N GLY A 135 23.78 -26.01 10.26
CA GLY A 135 23.87 -26.20 11.69
C GLY A 135 23.57 -24.93 12.50
N ARG A 136 24.22 -24.82 13.64
CA ARG A 136 24.04 -23.70 14.57
C ARG A 136 24.79 -22.46 14.08
N GLN A 137 24.03 -21.37 13.87
CA GLN A 137 24.56 -20.06 13.45
C GLN A 137 24.04 -18.99 14.39
N THR A 138 24.93 -18.07 14.79
CA THR A 138 24.57 -16.90 15.60
C THR A 138 24.59 -15.65 14.76
N TYR A 139 23.55 -14.83 14.90
CA TYR A 139 23.43 -13.50 14.29
C TYR A 139 23.07 -12.49 15.36
N VAL A 140 23.91 -11.46 15.51
CA VAL A 140 23.70 -10.36 16.44
C VAL A 140 23.37 -9.12 15.61
N PHE A 141 22.10 -8.70 15.64
CA PHE A 141 21.64 -7.48 14.99
C PHE A 141 21.65 -6.34 16.01
N THR A 142 22.35 -5.27 15.71
CA THR A 142 22.32 -4.01 16.49
C THR A 142 21.70 -2.93 15.61
N TYR A 143 20.63 -2.29 16.12
CA TYR A 143 19.94 -1.21 15.40
C TYR A 143 19.30 -0.21 16.37
N THR A 144 18.86 0.93 15.85
CA THR A 144 18.20 1.98 16.64
C THR A 144 16.80 2.26 16.09
N LEU A 145 15.90 2.70 17.00
CA LEU A 145 14.54 3.11 16.69
C LEU A 145 14.20 4.39 17.44
N GLN A 146 13.18 5.10 16.98
CA GLN A 146 12.56 6.25 17.62
C GLN A 146 11.04 6.06 17.74
N ASN A 147 10.38 6.89 18.54
CA ASN A 147 8.91 6.88 18.70
C ASN A 147 8.36 5.51 19.13
N VAL A 148 9.07 4.81 20.01
CA VAL A 148 8.72 3.45 20.44
C VAL A 148 7.74 3.39 21.61
N THR A 149 7.37 4.53 22.18
CA THR A 149 6.37 4.66 23.28
C THR A 149 5.11 5.37 22.80
N ARG A 150 3.99 5.10 23.47
CA ARG A 150 2.70 5.70 23.18
C ARG A 150 1.93 6.00 24.47
N TYR A 151 1.16 7.10 24.43
CA TYR A 151 0.15 7.35 25.42
C TYR A 151 -1.10 6.50 25.13
N PHE A 152 -1.54 5.72 26.12
CA PHE A 152 -2.76 4.92 26.06
C PHE A 152 -3.83 5.55 26.95
N ALA A 153 -4.91 6.04 26.32
CA ALA A 153 -5.96 6.78 27.01
C ALA A 153 -6.80 5.91 27.96
N ASP A 154 -6.85 4.62 27.74
CA ASP A 154 -7.55 3.63 28.57
C ASP A 154 -6.81 3.31 29.87
N THR A 155 -5.50 3.31 29.87
CA THR A 155 -4.64 3.17 31.06
C THR A 155 -4.23 4.52 31.65
N GLY A 156 -4.26 5.59 30.84
CA GLY A 156 -3.89 6.97 31.24
C GLY A 156 -2.38 7.15 31.44
N VAL A 157 -1.55 6.32 30.82
CA VAL A 157 -0.08 6.31 30.97
C VAL A 157 0.61 6.24 29.64
N ASP A 158 1.88 6.62 29.62
CA ASP A 158 2.77 6.31 28.50
C ASP A 158 3.24 4.86 28.62
N GLU A 159 3.23 4.10 27.52
CA GLU A 159 3.66 2.70 27.54
C GLU A 159 4.71 2.42 26.46
N PHE A 160 5.73 1.66 26.84
CA PHE A 160 6.56 0.89 25.92
C PHE A 160 5.90 -0.47 25.75
N TYR A 161 5.13 -0.64 24.66
CA TYR A 161 4.45 -1.87 24.30
C TYR A 161 5.08 -2.47 23.05
N TRP A 162 5.75 -3.63 23.18
CA TRP A 162 6.60 -4.14 22.11
C TRP A 162 6.49 -5.66 21.91
N ASN A 163 6.35 -6.07 20.63
CA ASN A 163 6.42 -7.48 20.19
C ASN A 163 7.89 -7.86 19.97
N VAL A 164 8.50 -8.57 20.89
CA VAL A 164 9.93 -8.83 20.95
C VAL A 164 10.48 -9.47 19.68
N ASN A 165 9.94 -10.62 19.28
CA ASN A 165 10.38 -11.29 18.05
C ASN A 165 9.60 -10.84 16.81
N GLY A 166 8.53 -10.04 16.96
CA GLY A 166 7.60 -9.74 15.88
C GLY A 166 6.62 -10.89 15.65
N VAL A 167 5.70 -10.72 14.69
CA VAL A 167 4.54 -11.64 14.53
C VAL A 167 4.60 -12.48 13.22
N HIS A 168 5.66 -12.35 12.43
CA HIS A 168 5.71 -12.93 11.08
C HIS A 168 6.71 -14.09 10.93
N TRP A 169 7.20 -14.64 12.03
CA TRP A 169 8.14 -15.77 11.97
C TRP A 169 7.41 -17.10 11.76
N PRO A 170 7.62 -17.79 10.63
CA PRO A 170 7.14 -19.16 10.44
C PRO A 170 7.98 -20.18 11.22
N GLN A 171 9.11 -19.77 11.79
CA GLN A 171 10.00 -20.59 12.59
C GLN A 171 9.58 -20.58 14.06
N PRO A 172 9.66 -21.72 14.76
CA PRO A 172 9.53 -21.77 16.21
C PRO A 172 10.81 -21.28 16.91
N PHE A 173 10.63 -20.77 18.14
CA PHE A 173 11.75 -20.41 19.03
C PHE A 173 11.75 -21.33 20.26
N GLY A 174 12.90 -21.92 20.56
CA GLY A 174 13.09 -22.69 21.78
C GLY A 174 12.95 -21.82 23.03
N ARG A 175 13.55 -20.64 23.01
CA ARG A 175 13.44 -19.63 24.08
C ARG A 175 13.53 -18.22 23.49
N ILE A 176 12.75 -17.30 24.08
CA ILE A 176 12.88 -15.86 23.85
C ILE A 176 13.06 -15.19 25.20
N THR A 177 14.10 -14.34 25.32
CA THR A 177 14.35 -13.51 26.50
C THR A 177 14.44 -12.05 26.07
N ALA A 178 13.72 -11.18 26.77
CA ALA A 178 13.81 -9.73 26.59
C ALA A 178 14.28 -9.07 27.88
N ARG A 179 15.26 -8.19 27.77
CA ARG A 179 15.80 -7.40 28.85
C ARG A 179 15.75 -5.93 28.48
N VAL A 180 15.00 -5.13 29.28
CA VAL A 180 14.86 -3.68 29.03
C VAL A 180 15.61 -2.92 30.12
N THR A 181 16.63 -2.17 29.71
CA THR A 181 17.39 -1.23 30.53
C THR A 181 16.99 0.19 30.18
N MET A 182 17.11 1.10 31.12
CA MET A 182 16.80 2.51 30.95
C MET A 182 17.61 3.37 31.93
N PRO A 183 17.85 4.67 31.65
CA PRO A 183 18.51 5.58 32.60
C PRO A 183 17.65 5.83 33.85
N GLY A 184 18.28 6.36 34.91
CA GLY A 184 17.65 6.51 36.22
C GLY A 184 16.38 7.38 36.22
N ASP A 185 16.36 8.45 35.45
CA ASP A 185 15.20 9.35 35.31
C ASP A 185 13.98 8.64 34.69
N LEU A 186 14.18 7.73 33.72
CA LEU A 186 13.10 6.91 33.18
C LEU A 186 12.72 5.76 34.13
N THR A 187 13.67 5.23 34.89
CA THR A 187 13.38 4.23 35.93
C THR A 187 12.48 4.85 37.02
N ASP A 188 12.74 6.08 37.41
CA ASP A 188 11.95 6.82 38.43
C ASP A 188 10.56 7.21 37.90
N ALA A 189 10.42 7.40 36.57
CA ALA A 189 9.16 7.72 35.90
C ALA A 189 8.25 6.49 35.66
N ARG A 190 8.68 5.28 36.00
CA ARG A 190 7.84 4.07 35.85
C ARG A 190 6.68 4.09 36.84
N THR A 191 5.50 3.75 36.37
CA THR A 191 4.30 3.58 37.24
C THR A 191 4.36 2.30 38.07
N GLY A 192 5.29 1.39 37.80
CA GLY A 192 5.34 0.03 38.33
C GLY A 192 4.41 -0.95 37.61
N ALA A 193 3.56 -0.48 36.69
CA ALA A 193 2.78 -1.35 35.83
C ALA A 193 3.67 -1.99 34.78
N GLN A 194 3.68 -3.32 34.74
CA GLN A 194 4.39 -4.08 33.72
C GLN A 194 3.64 -5.37 33.43
N SER A 195 3.63 -5.78 32.17
CA SER A 195 2.92 -6.97 31.70
C SER A 195 3.71 -7.71 30.62
N CYS A 196 3.52 -9.01 30.60
CA CYS A 196 4.09 -9.89 29.57
C CYS A 196 2.98 -10.79 29.03
N TYR A 197 2.95 -10.92 27.70
CA TYR A 197 2.01 -11.80 27.00
C TYR A 197 2.73 -12.69 26.01
N VAL A 198 2.22 -13.91 25.79
CA VAL A 198 2.77 -14.86 24.80
C VAL A 198 1.62 -15.45 23.96
N GLY A 199 1.87 -15.64 22.68
CA GLY A 199 0.92 -16.26 21.75
C GLY A 199 0.78 -15.50 20.43
N SER A 200 -0.26 -15.83 19.67
CA SER A 200 -0.57 -15.13 18.43
C SER A 200 -1.00 -13.67 18.72
N GLN A 201 -0.96 -12.83 17.72
CA GLN A 201 -1.34 -11.42 17.85
C GLN A 201 -2.70 -11.26 18.55
N GLY A 202 -2.74 -10.41 19.59
CA GLY A 202 -3.93 -10.21 20.44
C GLY A 202 -4.10 -11.25 21.55
N SER A 203 -3.14 -12.13 21.78
CA SER A 203 -3.15 -13.07 22.91
C SER A 203 -3.14 -12.32 24.24
N THR A 204 -3.95 -12.80 25.19
CA THR A 204 -3.99 -12.33 26.58
C THR A 204 -3.33 -13.32 27.56
N GLN A 205 -2.66 -14.36 27.04
CA GLN A 205 -1.94 -15.32 27.87
C GLN A 205 -0.72 -14.62 28.47
N THR A 206 -0.70 -14.47 29.78
CA THR A 206 0.38 -13.82 30.53
C THR A 206 1.61 -14.69 30.65
N CYS A 207 2.76 -14.06 30.78
CA CYS A 207 4.05 -14.69 31.02
C CYS A 207 4.82 -14.01 32.18
N PRO A 208 5.86 -14.63 32.72
CA PRO A 208 6.67 -14.00 33.77
C PRO A 208 7.39 -12.75 33.27
N ILE A 209 7.28 -11.67 34.05
CA ILE A 209 8.03 -10.42 33.86
C ILE A 209 8.40 -9.90 35.27
N ALA A 210 9.63 -9.49 35.45
CA ALA A 210 10.11 -9.01 36.74
C ALA A 210 11.29 -8.04 36.58
N ASP A 211 11.51 -7.22 37.61
CA ASP A 211 12.73 -6.45 37.73
C ASP A 211 13.87 -7.36 38.23
N ALA A 212 14.97 -7.37 37.48
CA ALA A 212 16.18 -8.14 37.80
C ALA A 212 17.44 -7.35 37.35
N ASP A 213 18.39 -7.19 38.27
CA ASP A 213 19.69 -6.54 38.00
C ASP A 213 19.58 -5.17 37.29
N GLY A 214 18.62 -4.34 37.70
CA GLY A 214 18.40 -3.00 37.16
C GLY A 214 17.74 -2.97 35.78
N ALA A 215 17.14 -4.09 35.35
CA ALA A 215 16.39 -4.19 34.11
C ALA A 215 15.03 -4.85 34.34
N VAL A 216 14.08 -4.61 33.42
CA VAL A 216 12.86 -5.40 33.31
C VAL A 216 13.14 -6.61 32.42
N VAL A 217 12.90 -7.80 32.94
CA VAL A 217 13.20 -9.06 32.23
C VAL A 217 11.94 -9.90 32.07
N ALA A 218 11.71 -10.38 30.86
CA ALA A 218 10.70 -11.37 30.52
C ALA A 218 11.32 -12.52 29.73
N SER A 219 10.90 -13.76 29.99
CA SER A 219 11.36 -14.93 29.25
C SER A 219 10.27 -15.96 29.07
N VAL A 220 10.23 -16.56 27.88
CA VAL A 220 9.29 -17.64 27.52
C VAL A 220 10.01 -18.73 26.73
N GLU A 221 9.51 -19.96 26.85
CA GLU A 221 10.03 -21.11 26.14
C GLU A 221 8.98 -21.67 25.16
N ASN A 222 9.46 -22.38 24.12
CA ASN A 222 8.63 -23.11 23.17
C ASN A 222 7.60 -22.24 22.44
N VAL A 223 8.03 -21.07 21.95
CA VAL A 223 7.19 -20.15 21.17
C VAL A 223 6.95 -20.75 19.79
N GLN A 224 5.68 -20.95 19.46
CA GLN A 224 5.28 -21.62 18.22
C GLN A 224 5.36 -20.64 17.02
N PRO A 225 5.36 -21.13 15.77
CA PRO A 225 5.27 -20.30 14.58
C PRO A 225 4.15 -19.25 14.68
N TYR A 226 4.45 -18.03 14.24
CA TYR A 226 3.52 -16.86 14.25
C TYR A 226 3.07 -16.43 15.66
N GLN A 227 3.75 -16.88 16.71
CA GLN A 227 3.56 -16.38 18.07
C GLN A 227 4.67 -15.40 18.45
N THR A 228 4.36 -14.50 19.38
CA THR A 228 5.28 -13.48 19.86
C THR A 228 5.29 -13.41 21.39
N LEU A 229 6.44 -13.03 21.93
CA LEU A 229 6.56 -12.47 23.27
C LEU A 229 6.28 -10.98 23.18
N THR A 230 5.29 -10.49 23.92
CA THR A 230 4.96 -9.07 24.01
C THR A 230 5.22 -8.58 25.41
N ILE A 231 5.91 -7.45 25.54
CA ILE A 231 6.16 -6.77 26.81
C ILE A 231 5.48 -5.40 26.82
N ALA A 232 4.99 -5.00 27.98
CA ALA A 232 4.44 -3.67 28.23
C ALA A 232 5.03 -3.11 29.52
N ILE A 233 5.53 -1.88 29.50
CA ILE A 233 6.09 -1.16 30.65
C ILE A 233 5.44 0.22 30.66
N GLY A 234 4.75 0.54 31.78
CA GLY A 234 4.05 1.82 31.97
C GLY A 234 4.94 2.88 32.59
N PHE A 235 4.80 4.12 32.12
CA PHE A 235 5.45 5.33 32.59
C PHE A 235 4.39 6.38 32.95
N GLU A 236 4.74 7.31 33.82
CA GLU A 236 3.89 8.46 34.12
C GLU A 236 3.52 9.21 32.83
N PRO A 237 2.33 9.80 32.75
CA PRO A 237 1.92 10.61 31.58
C PRO A 237 2.93 11.72 31.32
N ASP A 238 3.10 12.07 30.03
CA ASP A 238 4.03 13.11 29.57
C ASP A 238 5.52 12.79 29.85
N THR A 239 5.86 11.52 30.13
CA THR A 239 7.27 11.07 30.21
C THR A 239 7.94 11.19 28.84
N PHE A 240 7.21 10.93 27.77
CA PHE A 240 7.70 11.05 26.41
C PHE A 240 6.84 12.03 25.61
N VAL A 241 7.47 12.73 24.65
CA VAL A 241 6.73 13.57 23.71
C VAL A 241 6.22 12.65 22.59
N PRO A 242 4.89 12.52 22.41
CA PRO A 242 4.32 11.70 21.35
C PRO A 242 4.59 12.30 19.97
N PHE A 243 4.76 11.48 18.97
CA PHE A 243 4.81 11.92 17.57
C PHE A 243 3.48 12.58 17.19
N ASP A 244 3.57 13.82 16.71
CA ASP A 244 2.43 14.57 16.19
C ASP A 244 2.41 14.48 14.65
N PRO A 245 1.41 13.80 14.03
CA PRO A 245 1.30 13.66 12.59
C PRO A 245 0.84 14.93 11.88
N ASP A 246 0.45 15.97 12.63
CA ASP A 246 -0.05 17.19 12.03
C ASP A 246 1.03 17.90 11.21
N PHE A 247 0.69 18.18 9.95
CA PHE A 247 1.60 18.84 9.00
C PHE A 247 2.20 20.15 9.56
N LEU A 248 1.44 20.87 10.38
CA LEU A 248 1.85 22.14 10.98
C LEU A 248 2.65 21.97 12.29
N ALA A 249 2.75 20.77 12.86
CA ALA A 249 3.60 20.49 14.01
C ALA A 249 5.09 20.59 13.64
N SER A 250 5.44 20.33 12.37
CA SER A 250 6.79 20.41 11.87
C SER A 250 7.14 21.80 11.34
N PRO A 251 8.35 22.34 11.63
CA PRO A 251 8.85 23.58 10.99
C PRO A 251 8.86 23.50 9.46
N TRP A 252 9.06 22.31 8.91
CA TRP A 252 9.01 22.06 7.46
C TRP A 252 7.60 22.23 6.88
N GLY A 253 6.55 21.91 7.64
CA GLY A 253 5.16 22.16 7.24
C GLY A 253 4.88 23.65 7.06
N TRP A 254 5.33 24.49 7.97
CA TRP A 254 5.24 25.95 7.85
C TRP A 254 6.01 26.49 6.66
N LEU A 255 7.24 25.97 6.42
CA LEU A 255 8.03 26.38 5.26
C LEU A 255 7.34 26.00 3.94
N GLN A 256 6.87 24.77 3.81
CA GLN A 256 6.16 24.29 2.61
C GLN A 256 4.84 25.05 2.41
N GLY A 257 4.07 25.27 3.47
CA GLY A 257 2.85 26.08 3.44
C GLY A 257 3.13 27.51 2.98
N GLY A 258 4.16 28.13 3.51
CA GLY A 258 4.60 29.47 3.11
C GLY A 258 5.00 29.56 1.63
N VAL A 259 5.79 28.60 1.14
CA VAL A 259 6.18 28.52 -0.28
C VAL A 259 4.96 28.31 -1.18
N ALA A 260 4.01 27.46 -0.79
CA ALA A 260 2.79 27.21 -1.56
C ALA A 260 1.92 28.48 -1.67
N VAL A 261 1.73 29.20 -0.57
CA VAL A 261 0.96 30.47 -0.54
C VAL A 261 1.63 31.54 -1.39
N LEU A 262 2.95 31.70 -1.29
CA LEU A 262 3.71 32.65 -2.10
C LEU A 262 3.66 32.29 -3.60
N GLY A 263 3.79 31.01 -3.95
CA GLY A 263 3.70 30.52 -5.32
C GLY A 263 2.32 30.78 -5.94
N LEU A 264 1.25 30.44 -5.20
CA LEU A 264 -0.13 30.68 -5.62
C LEU A 264 -0.40 32.18 -5.77
N GLY A 265 0.02 33.00 -4.79
CA GLY A 265 -0.11 34.46 -4.85
C GLY A 265 0.59 35.06 -6.08
N THR A 266 1.82 34.60 -6.35
CA THR A 266 2.58 35.04 -7.53
C THR A 266 1.87 34.63 -8.82
N ALA A 267 1.37 33.41 -8.93
CA ALA A 267 0.62 32.93 -10.11
C ALA A 267 -0.65 33.75 -10.35
N VAL A 268 -1.41 34.07 -9.31
CA VAL A 268 -2.60 34.93 -9.41
C VAL A 268 -2.25 36.35 -9.88
N VAL A 269 -1.20 36.96 -9.31
CA VAL A 269 -0.75 38.29 -9.72
C VAL A 269 -0.29 38.28 -11.17
N LEU A 270 0.51 37.29 -11.59
CA LEU A 270 0.95 37.14 -12.98
C LEU A 270 -0.23 36.95 -13.93
N ALA A 271 -1.20 36.11 -13.59
CA ALA A 271 -2.42 35.91 -14.36
C ALA A 271 -3.23 37.21 -14.50
N ALA A 272 -3.38 37.97 -13.41
CA ALA A 272 -4.07 39.26 -13.42
C ALA A 272 -3.34 40.30 -14.28
N VAL A 273 -2.01 40.37 -14.22
CA VAL A 273 -1.18 41.24 -15.04
C VAL A 273 -1.26 40.85 -16.51
N MET A 274 -1.14 39.57 -16.85
CA MET A 274 -1.30 39.04 -18.21
C MET A 274 -2.68 39.36 -18.78
N ARG A 275 -3.74 39.12 -17.99
CA ARG A 275 -5.11 39.44 -18.38
C ARG A 275 -5.26 40.96 -18.67
N ARG A 276 -4.71 41.82 -17.81
CA ARG A 276 -4.77 43.27 -18.02
C ARG A 276 -3.95 43.75 -19.22
N ARG A 277 -2.82 43.10 -19.54
CA ARG A 277 -1.92 43.51 -20.64
C ARG A 277 -2.32 42.93 -21.99
N HIS A 278 -2.78 41.66 -22.03
CA HIS A 278 -2.93 40.95 -23.29
C HIS A 278 -4.38 40.55 -23.62
N LEU A 279 -5.28 40.46 -22.62
CA LEU A 279 -6.67 40.02 -22.81
C LEU A 279 -7.67 41.17 -22.58
N ARG A 280 -7.25 42.44 -22.60
CA ARG A 280 -8.21 43.55 -22.63
C ARG A 280 -8.77 43.68 -24.03
N ASP A 281 -10.10 43.54 -24.12
CA ASP A 281 -10.81 43.87 -25.34
C ASP A 281 -10.50 45.30 -25.75
N LYS A 282 -10.19 45.53 -27.02
CA LYS A 282 -10.07 46.87 -27.55
C LYS A 282 -11.44 47.54 -27.41
N PRO A 283 -11.50 48.84 -27.03
CA PRO A 283 -12.78 49.53 -26.99
C PRO A 283 -13.40 49.45 -28.38
N GLY A 284 -14.57 48.83 -28.47
CA GLY A 284 -15.37 48.79 -29.69
C GLY A 284 -15.78 50.18 -30.16
N ARG A 285 -16.39 50.28 -31.34
CA ARG A 285 -16.95 51.55 -31.83
C ARG A 285 -17.99 52.06 -30.82
N PRO A 286 -18.01 53.34 -30.46
CA PRO A 286 -18.93 53.86 -29.45
C PRO A 286 -20.41 53.85 -29.91
N VAL A 287 -20.66 53.67 -31.18
CA VAL A 287 -22.00 53.52 -31.75
C VAL A 287 -22.00 52.32 -32.68
N ILE A 288 -22.86 51.34 -32.40
CA ILE A 288 -23.13 50.23 -33.31
C ILE A 288 -24.20 50.65 -34.26
N ILE A 289 -23.84 50.93 -35.52
CA ILE A 289 -24.78 51.15 -36.60
C ILE A 289 -25.14 49.76 -37.14
N ALA A 290 -26.42 49.45 -37.13
CA ALA A 290 -26.89 48.21 -37.76
C ALA A 290 -26.72 48.32 -39.29
N GLU A 291 -25.72 47.58 -39.81
CA GLU A 291 -25.53 47.45 -41.25
C GLU A 291 -26.30 46.19 -41.70
N TYR A 292 -27.17 46.35 -42.67
CA TYR A 292 -27.95 45.24 -43.23
C TYR A 292 -27.34 44.64 -44.49
N THR A 293 -26.21 45.18 -44.91
CA THR A 293 -25.43 44.64 -46.02
C THR A 293 -24.26 43.81 -45.47
N PRO A 294 -24.05 42.61 -45.99
CA PRO A 294 -22.95 41.76 -45.54
C PRO A 294 -21.61 42.45 -45.86
N PRO A 295 -20.56 42.24 -45.01
CA PRO A 295 -19.20 42.72 -45.30
C PRO A 295 -18.72 42.13 -46.64
N ARG A 296 -17.97 42.93 -47.42
CA ARG A 296 -17.39 42.44 -48.68
C ARG A 296 -16.35 41.34 -48.39
N GLY A 297 -16.40 40.25 -49.14
CA GLY A 297 -15.43 39.16 -49.05
C GLY A 297 -15.64 38.24 -47.87
N ILE A 298 -16.85 38.18 -47.28
CA ILE A 298 -17.26 37.22 -46.28
C ILE A 298 -18.60 36.59 -46.73
N ASP A 299 -18.62 35.31 -46.97
CA ASP A 299 -19.81 34.57 -47.36
C ASP A 299 -20.76 34.22 -46.19
N ALA A 300 -21.90 33.64 -46.47
CA ALA A 300 -22.86 33.27 -45.43
C ALA A 300 -22.36 32.13 -44.54
N LEU A 301 -21.51 31.23 -45.06
CA LEU A 301 -20.90 30.16 -44.31
C LEU A 301 -19.89 30.72 -43.30
N GLU A 302 -18.98 31.56 -43.77
CA GLU A 302 -17.96 32.21 -42.91
C GLU A 302 -18.62 33.10 -41.85
N SER A 303 -19.66 33.85 -42.25
CA SER A 303 -20.45 34.71 -41.34
C SER A 303 -21.09 33.87 -40.21
N ALA A 304 -21.65 32.71 -40.54
CA ALA A 304 -22.29 31.83 -39.55
C ALA A 304 -21.25 31.22 -38.58
N VAL A 305 -20.05 30.91 -39.09
CA VAL A 305 -18.94 30.38 -38.24
C VAL A 305 -18.41 31.48 -37.31
N LEU A 306 -18.17 32.68 -37.81
CA LEU A 306 -17.71 33.86 -37.05
C LEU A 306 -18.67 34.24 -35.91
N LEU A 307 -19.98 34.11 -36.17
CA LEU A 307 -21.03 34.35 -35.17
C LEU A 307 -21.27 33.18 -34.21
N GLY A 308 -20.51 32.06 -34.35
CA GLY A 308 -20.68 30.89 -33.51
C GLY A 308 -21.91 30.01 -33.82
N HIS A 309 -22.55 30.24 -34.97
CA HIS A 309 -23.76 29.52 -35.39
C HIS A 309 -23.45 28.44 -36.41
N THR A 310 -22.49 27.57 -36.11
CA THR A 310 -21.99 26.52 -37.03
C THR A 310 -23.09 25.57 -37.58
N THR A 311 -24.14 25.32 -36.81
CA THR A 311 -25.29 24.49 -37.28
C THR A 311 -26.10 25.15 -38.38
N LYS A 312 -26.02 26.48 -38.53
CA LYS A 312 -26.73 27.27 -39.57
C LYS A 312 -25.83 27.56 -40.76
N ALA A 313 -24.54 27.28 -40.72
CA ALA A 313 -23.58 27.61 -41.76
C ALA A 313 -23.93 27.00 -43.11
N ILE A 314 -24.16 25.70 -43.21
CA ILE A 314 -24.54 25.01 -44.45
C ILE A 314 -25.90 25.51 -45.01
N PRO A 315 -26.97 25.59 -44.19
CA PRO A 315 -28.25 26.15 -44.68
C PRO A 315 -28.16 27.61 -45.19
N ALA A 316 -27.34 28.44 -44.54
CA ALA A 316 -27.14 29.84 -44.96
C ALA A 316 -26.43 29.93 -46.31
N GLU A 317 -25.38 29.13 -46.50
CA GLU A 317 -24.65 29.03 -47.76
C GLU A 317 -25.56 28.57 -48.92
N VAL A 318 -26.36 27.50 -48.70
CA VAL A 318 -27.31 27.05 -49.71
C VAL A 318 -28.32 28.13 -50.12
N LEU A 319 -28.75 28.98 -49.17
CA LEU A 319 -29.65 30.09 -49.48
C LEU A 319 -28.90 31.22 -50.24
N GLU A 320 -27.70 31.52 -49.87
CA GLU A 320 -26.85 32.51 -50.57
C GLU A 320 -26.61 32.12 -52.04
N GLN A 321 -26.21 30.87 -52.26
CA GLN A 321 -25.97 30.31 -53.58
C GLN A 321 -27.27 30.29 -54.44
N ALA A 322 -28.41 30.15 -53.80
CA ALA A 322 -29.71 30.25 -54.48
C ALA A 322 -30.07 31.71 -54.85
N VAL A 323 -29.66 32.68 -54.02
CA VAL A 323 -29.89 34.10 -54.29
C VAL A 323 -28.97 34.58 -55.40
N VAL A 324 -27.69 34.16 -55.40
CA VAL A 324 -26.72 34.45 -56.45
C VAL A 324 -27.09 33.78 -57.79
N GLY A 325 -27.86 32.68 -57.73
CA GLY A 325 -28.37 32.00 -58.93
C GLY A 325 -27.51 30.81 -59.39
N SER A 326 -26.47 30.47 -58.64
CA SER A 326 -25.63 29.29 -58.89
C SER A 326 -26.41 27.98 -58.75
N ILE A 327 -27.38 27.94 -57.80
CA ILE A 327 -28.26 26.81 -57.60
C ILE A 327 -29.74 27.24 -57.62
N ARG A 328 -30.63 26.28 -57.84
CA ARG A 328 -32.07 26.45 -57.67
C ARG A 328 -32.61 25.44 -56.63
N ILE A 329 -33.41 25.92 -55.71
CA ILE A 329 -34.05 25.07 -54.72
C ILE A 329 -35.40 24.64 -55.28
N GLU A 330 -35.58 23.34 -55.51
CA GLU A 330 -36.80 22.73 -56.03
C GLU A 330 -37.51 21.95 -54.94
N GLU A 331 -38.84 22.08 -54.89
CA GLU A 331 -39.69 21.28 -54.03
C GLU A 331 -39.99 19.91 -54.69
N GLY A 332 -39.64 18.85 -54.02
CA GLY A 332 -40.02 17.49 -54.46
C GLY A 332 -41.49 17.15 -54.14
N PRO A 333 -41.95 16.00 -54.56
CA PRO A 333 -43.35 15.59 -54.36
C PRO A 333 -43.66 15.49 -52.83
N ARG A 334 -44.82 16.06 -52.46
CA ARG A 334 -45.28 16.08 -51.05
C ARG A 334 -45.57 14.64 -50.57
N LYS A 335 -44.93 14.20 -49.53
CA LYS A 335 -45.22 12.91 -48.92
C LYS A 335 -46.43 13.03 -47.98
N TRP A 336 -47.26 11.96 -47.94
CA TRP A 336 -48.45 11.95 -47.05
C TRP A 336 -48.12 12.08 -45.57
N PHE A 337 -46.96 11.58 -45.16
CA PHE A 337 -46.39 11.78 -43.81
C PHE A 337 -44.98 12.40 -43.93
N GLY A 338 -44.78 13.59 -43.34
CA GLY A 338 -43.52 14.32 -43.36
C GLY A 338 -43.49 15.43 -44.42
N GLY A 339 -42.72 16.49 -44.16
CA GLY A 339 -42.61 17.66 -45.02
C GLY A 339 -42.10 17.38 -46.44
N THR A 340 -42.16 18.37 -47.32
CA THR A 340 -41.64 18.33 -48.69
C THR A 340 -40.08 18.20 -48.62
N LYS A 341 -39.49 17.34 -49.44
CA LYS A 341 -38.03 17.32 -49.60
C LYS A 341 -37.61 18.42 -50.53
N LEU A 342 -36.72 19.31 -50.04
CA LEU A 342 -36.05 20.30 -50.88
C LEU A 342 -34.88 19.65 -51.56
N LYS A 343 -34.62 19.99 -52.82
CA LYS A 343 -33.48 19.55 -53.63
C LYS A 343 -32.81 20.79 -54.20
N ALA A 344 -31.53 20.90 -53.92
CA ALA A 344 -30.69 21.90 -54.58
C ALA A 344 -30.21 21.34 -55.93
N VAL A 345 -30.44 22.07 -56.99
CA VAL A 345 -30.02 21.75 -58.37
C VAL A 345 -29.03 22.78 -58.83
N LEU A 346 -27.87 22.35 -59.25
CA LEU A 346 -26.86 23.26 -59.82
C LEU A 346 -27.38 23.83 -61.16
N VAL A 347 -27.36 25.14 -61.30
CA VAL A 347 -27.82 25.87 -62.48
C VAL A 347 -26.66 26.42 -63.27
N ASP A 348 -25.77 27.16 -62.60
CA ASP A 348 -24.58 27.72 -63.22
C ASP A 348 -23.37 27.62 -62.29
N PRO A 349 -22.41 26.70 -62.55
CA PRO A 349 -21.22 26.54 -61.71
C PRO A 349 -20.31 27.75 -61.76
N SER A 350 -20.37 28.62 -62.76
CA SER A 350 -19.50 29.81 -62.84
C SER A 350 -19.88 30.89 -61.83
N LEU A 351 -21.06 30.83 -61.27
CA LEU A 351 -21.57 31.75 -60.24
C LEU A 351 -21.32 31.21 -58.82
N ALA A 352 -20.81 29.97 -58.67
CA ALA A 352 -20.58 29.36 -57.36
C ALA A 352 -19.42 30.02 -56.60
N ASP A 353 -18.48 30.64 -57.29
CA ASP A 353 -17.34 31.40 -56.74
C ASP A 353 -17.65 32.92 -56.65
N GLY A 354 -18.92 33.25 -56.53
CA GLY A 354 -19.46 34.60 -56.74
C GLY A 354 -19.25 35.64 -55.65
N ASP A 355 -18.26 35.51 -54.86
CA ASP A 355 -17.80 36.57 -53.94
C ASP A 355 -16.87 37.52 -54.68
N GLY A 356 -17.46 38.42 -55.34
CA GLY A 356 -16.79 39.55 -55.97
C GLY A 356 -16.30 40.60 -54.98
#